data_1a4b94d963e69a7700b11ee48532feae
#
_entry.id   1a4b94d963e69a7700b11ee48532feae
#
_cell.length_a   1.000
_cell.length_b   1.000
_cell.length_c   1.000
_cell.angle_alpha   90.00
_cell.angle_beta   90.00
_cell.angle_gamma   90.00
#
_symmetry.space_group_name_H-M   'P 1'
#
loop_
_entity.id
_entity.type
_entity.pdbx_description
1 polymer ?
#
loop_
_entity_poly.entity_id
_entity_poly.type
_entity_poly.pdbx_seq_one_letter_code
_entity_poly.pdbx_strand_id
1 'polypeptide(L)'
;IRARMPEGQGMWPALWMLGKNITDVSWPSCGEIDIMEMVGGGSGRDNRVYGTAHWNDGGLQQDVGYKPVNYGGNKLFSGEETLASNFHVFSIVWDSSTITWYVDNVQYHVMAINSTASLTAFQKEFFLIFNIAVGGQWPGSPNASTVFPQRMVVDYVRVFQKN
;
A
#
# COMPACT_ATOMS: atom_id res chain seq x y z
N ILE A 1 -7.60 2.68 8.86
CA ILE A 1 -6.63 2.03 9.78
C ILE A 1 -5.86 3.13 10.48
N ARG A 2 -5.85 3.11 11.83
CA ARG A 2 -5.02 4.03 12.61
C ARG A 2 -3.78 3.29 13.08
N ALA A 3 -2.61 3.74 12.66
CA ALA A 3 -1.35 3.06 12.94
C ALA A 3 -0.18 4.04 13.05
N ARG A 4 0.89 3.57 13.72
CA ARG A 4 2.20 4.22 13.79
C ARG A 4 3.24 3.27 13.20
N MET A 5 4.10 3.80 12.31
CA MET A 5 5.04 3.01 11.53
C MET A 5 6.39 2.85 12.23
N PRO A 6 7.17 1.82 11.91
CA PRO A 6 8.60 1.80 12.17
C PRO A 6 9.33 2.83 11.31
N GLU A 7 10.58 3.13 11.63
CA GLU A 7 11.43 4.02 10.83
C GLU A 7 12.86 3.48 10.69
N GLY A 8 13.62 4.08 9.78
CA GLY A 8 15.02 3.77 9.58
C GLY A 8 15.32 2.96 8.33
N GLN A 9 16.58 3.01 7.91
CA GLN A 9 17.05 2.40 6.67
C GLN A 9 16.68 0.91 6.58
N GLY A 10 16.08 0.52 5.47
CA GLY A 10 15.68 -0.86 5.18
C GLY A 10 14.33 -1.28 5.74
N MET A 11 13.61 -0.42 6.47
CA MET A 11 12.25 -0.71 6.91
C MET A 11 11.25 -0.53 5.75
N TRP A 12 10.33 -1.51 5.62
CA TRP A 12 9.27 -1.47 4.61
C TRP A 12 7.96 -1.99 5.22
N PRO A 13 7.28 -1.16 6.02
CA PRO A 13 5.96 -1.46 6.52
C PRO A 13 4.91 -1.28 5.42
N ALA A 14 3.88 -2.13 5.46
CA ALA A 14 2.72 -2.05 4.59
C ALA A 14 1.42 -2.40 5.31
N LEU A 15 0.36 -1.67 4.95
CA LEU A 15 -1.03 -1.95 5.25
C LEU A 15 -1.73 -2.09 3.89
N TRP A 16 -2.08 -3.30 3.50
CA TRP A 16 -2.46 -3.59 2.13
C TRP A 16 -3.52 -4.69 2.03
N MET A 17 -3.99 -4.95 0.84
CA MET A 17 -5.02 -5.95 0.57
C MET A 17 -4.68 -6.75 -0.68
N LEU A 18 -5.06 -8.03 -0.68
CA LEU A 18 -5.05 -8.89 -1.86
C LEU A 18 -6.47 -9.39 -2.18
N GLY A 19 -6.72 -9.60 -3.46
CA GLY A 19 -7.95 -10.23 -3.92
C GLY A 19 -8.10 -11.65 -3.34
N LYS A 20 -9.30 -11.95 -2.82
CA LYS A 20 -9.62 -13.23 -2.17
C LYS A 20 -9.39 -14.44 -3.07
N ASN A 21 -9.50 -14.25 -4.38
CA ASN A 21 -9.32 -15.27 -5.41
C ASN A 21 -7.85 -15.49 -5.82
N ILE A 22 -6.89 -15.09 -5.01
CA ILE A 22 -5.45 -15.23 -5.30
C ILE A 22 -5.04 -16.69 -5.60
N THR A 23 -5.67 -17.65 -4.95
CA THR A 23 -5.40 -19.08 -5.19
C THR A 23 -5.89 -19.58 -6.55
N ASP A 24 -6.84 -18.88 -7.15
CA ASP A 24 -7.46 -19.28 -8.42
C ASP A 24 -6.79 -18.62 -9.62
N VAL A 25 -6.42 -17.34 -9.48
CA VAL A 25 -5.92 -16.53 -10.60
C VAL A 25 -4.49 -16.01 -10.43
N SER A 26 -3.89 -16.22 -9.26
CA SER A 26 -2.56 -15.74 -8.88
C SER A 26 -2.42 -14.21 -8.90
N TRP A 27 -1.29 -13.72 -8.37
CA TRP A 27 -0.89 -12.33 -8.48
C TRP A 27 -0.28 -12.06 -9.88
N PRO A 28 -0.50 -10.90 -10.52
CA PRO A 28 -1.30 -9.76 -10.07
C PRO A 28 -2.77 -9.79 -10.52
N SER A 29 -3.24 -10.91 -11.09
CA SER A 29 -4.62 -11.02 -11.63
C SER A 29 -5.70 -10.97 -10.56
N CYS A 30 -5.37 -11.31 -9.32
CA CYS A 30 -6.27 -11.16 -8.18
C CYS A 30 -6.50 -9.70 -7.78
N GLY A 31 -5.60 -8.79 -8.17
CA GLY A 31 -5.54 -7.41 -7.71
C GLY A 31 -4.85 -7.26 -6.35
N GLU A 32 -4.18 -6.12 -6.16
CA GLU A 32 -3.56 -5.69 -4.90
C GLU A 32 -3.84 -4.21 -4.69
N ILE A 33 -4.16 -3.82 -3.47
CA ILE A 33 -4.40 -2.42 -3.07
C ILE A 33 -3.55 -2.13 -1.84
N ASP A 34 -2.52 -1.31 -2.02
CA ASP A 34 -1.69 -0.82 -0.93
C ASP A 34 -2.33 0.43 -0.35
N ILE A 35 -2.98 0.29 0.82
CA ILE A 35 -3.59 1.41 1.53
C ILE A 35 -2.49 2.35 2.02
N MET A 36 -1.38 1.78 2.46
CA MET A 36 -0.19 2.48 2.89
C MET A 36 1.04 1.61 2.71
N GLU A 37 2.07 2.15 2.09
CA GLU A 37 3.43 1.66 2.13
C GLU A 37 4.38 2.78 2.52
N MET A 38 5.49 2.43 3.12
CA MET A 38 6.61 3.34 3.41
C MET A 38 7.94 2.60 3.19
N VAL A 39 8.94 3.30 2.71
CA VAL A 39 10.32 2.81 2.74
C VAL A 39 11.15 3.72 3.63
N GLY A 40 11.72 3.15 4.68
CA GLY A 40 12.50 3.89 5.66
C GLY A 40 13.88 4.28 5.15
N GLY A 41 14.51 5.25 5.80
CA GLY A 41 15.87 5.69 5.49
C GLY A 41 16.09 7.20 5.52
N GLY A 42 15.49 7.88 6.48
CA GLY A 42 15.70 9.31 6.72
C GLY A 42 14.74 10.24 5.97
N SER A 43 15.12 11.49 5.85
CA SER A 43 14.28 12.54 5.25
C SER A 43 13.85 12.20 3.82
N GLY A 44 12.57 12.44 3.53
CA GLY A 44 11.96 12.12 2.25
C GLY A 44 11.57 10.65 2.08
N ARG A 45 11.85 9.79 3.07
CA ARG A 45 11.50 8.37 3.12
C ARG A 45 10.66 8.04 4.35
N ASP A 46 11.16 8.23 5.58
CA ASP A 46 10.44 7.96 6.83
C ASP A 46 9.20 8.86 7.02
N ASN A 47 9.10 9.94 6.27
CA ASN A 47 7.99 10.89 6.25
C ASN A 47 7.19 10.86 4.93
N ARG A 48 7.24 9.75 4.17
CA ARG A 48 6.49 9.61 2.92
C ARG A 48 5.62 8.37 2.93
N VAL A 49 4.34 8.56 2.64
CA VAL A 49 3.38 7.49 2.41
C VAL A 49 3.15 7.30 0.93
N TYR A 50 3.02 6.04 0.52
CA TYR A 50 2.63 5.62 -0.82
C TYR A 50 1.30 4.86 -0.76
N GLY A 51 0.46 5.06 -1.77
CA GLY A 51 -0.74 4.27 -2.01
C GLY A 51 -0.72 3.79 -3.44
N THR A 52 -0.90 2.50 -3.66
CA THR A 52 -0.72 1.88 -4.97
C THR A 52 -1.83 0.85 -5.23
N ALA A 53 -2.13 0.62 -6.49
CA ALA A 53 -2.91 -0.52 -6.94
C ALA A 53 -2.11 -1.30 -7.99
N HIS A 54 -2.15 -2.65 -7.91
CA HIS A 54 -1.49 -3.54 -8.86
C HIS A 54 -2.49 -4.50 -9.46
N TRP A 55 -2.39 -4.75 -10.76
CA TRP A 55 -3.27 -5.67 -11.49
C TRP A 55 -2.59 -6.26 -12.74
N ASN A 56 -3.26 -7.19 -13.38
CA ASN A 56 -2.86 -7.71 -14.68
C ASN A 56 -3.59 -6.93 -15.78
N ASP A 57 -2.84 -6.32 -16.70
CA ASP A 57 -3.38 -5.53 -17.83
C ASP A 57 -3.96 -6.39 -18.97
N GLY A 58 -4.33 -7.65 -18.68
CA GLY A 58 -4.97 -8.56 -19.65
C GLY A 58 -4.00 -9.18 -20.67
N GLY A 59 -2.73 -8.87 -20.60
CA GLY A 59 -1.70 -9.47 -21.42
C GLY A 59 -1.22 -10.78 -20.83
N LEU A 60 -1.63 -11.92 -21.39
CA LEU A 60 -0.84 -13.14 -21.28
C LEU A 60 0.39 -12.93 -22.14
N GLN A 61 1.53 -12.56 -21.54
CA GLN A 61 2.81 -12.81 -22.21
C GLN A 61 3.03 -14.32 -22.20
N GLN A 62 3.01 -14.92 -23.35
CA GLN A 62 3.12 -16.38 -23.54
C GLN A 62 4.33 -17.00 -22.86
N ASP A 63 5.38 -16.19 -22.58
CA ASP A 63 6.65 -16.66 -22.01
C ASP A 63 6.88 -16.31 -20.53
N VAL A 64 6.06 -15.41 -19.90
CA VAL A 64 6.23 -14.96 -18.51
C VAL A 64 4.90 -14.88 -17.72
N GLY A 65 3.80 -15.28 -18.29
CA GLY A 65 2.52 -15.49 -17.58
C GLY A 65 1.70 -14.24 -17.23
N TYR A 66 2.31 -13.11 -16.88
CA TYR A 66 1.58 -11.92 -16.40
C TYR A 66 2.25 -10.63 -16.85
N LYS A 67 1.44 -9.62 -17.12
CA LYS A 67 1.92 -8.25 -17.30
C LYS A 67 1.49 -7.41 -16.09
N PRO A 68 2.30 -7.36 -15.02
CA PRO A 68 1.95 -6.55 -13.86
C PRO A 68 1.98 -5.07 -14.25
N VAL A 69 0.91 -4.38 -13.89
CA VAL A 69 0.79 -2.94 -14.03
C VAL A 69 0.46 -2.38 -12.65
N ASN A 70 0.97 -1.21 -12.34
CA ASN A 70 0.62 -0.49 -11.13
C ASN A 70 0.32 0.97 -11.45
N TYR A 71 -0.49 1.58 -10.58
CA TYR A 71 -0.76 3.00 -10.56
C TYR A 71 -0.81 3.49 -9.12
N GLY A 72 0.06 4.44 -8.78
CA GLY A 72 0.18 4.89 -7.40
C GLY A 72 0.47 6.37 -7.28
N GLY A 73 0.23 6.89 -6.09
CA GLY A 73 0.54 8.24 -5.68
C GLY A 73 1.22 8.25 -4.31
N ASN A 74 1.71 9.41 -3.91
CA ASN A 74 2.35 9.54 -2.61
C ASN A 74 2.10 10.91 -1.98
N LYS A 75 2.30 11.00 -0.67
CA LYS A 75 2.30 12.23 0.10
C LYS A 75 3.55 12.28 0.98
N LEU A 76 4.26 13.39 0.90
CA LEU A 76 5.35 13.76 1.78
C LEU A 76 4.81 14.62 2.92
N PHE A 77 5.13 14.27 4.17
CA PHE A 77 4.89 15.12 5.33
C PHE A 77 5.97 16.18 5.42
N SER A 78 5.58 17.38 5.81
CA SER A 78 6.49 18.51 5.93
C SER A 78 7.22 18.50 7.28
N GLY A 79 8.42 19.12 7.31
CA GLY A 79 9.21 19.24 8.53
C GLY A 79 9.89 17.95 8.96
N GLU A 80 10.06 17.79 10.25
CA GLU A 80 10.72 16.63 10.88
C GLU A 80 9.73 15.53 11.28
N GLU A 81 8.44 15.70 10.97
CA GLU A 81 7.42 14.69 11.26
C GLU A 81 7.66 13.44 10.42
N THR A 82 7.74 12.29 11.08
CA THR A 82 7.82 10.97 10.43
C THR A 82 6.55 10.17 10.72
N LEU A 83 6.29 9.14 9.93
CA LEU A 83 5.19 8.21 10.17
C LEU A 83 5.39 7.37 11.46
N ALA A 84 6.57 7.45 12.07
CA ALA A 84 6.91 6.85 13.36
C ALA A 84 6.68 7.79 14.54
N SER A 85 6.61 9.11 14.33
CA SER A 85 6.46 10.11 15.40
C SER A 85 5.09 10.03 16.06
N ASN A 86 4.04 9.83 15.27
CA ASN A 86 2.65 9.86 15.71
C ASN A 86 1.82 8.73 15.10
N PHE A 87 0.60 8.55 15.61
CA PHE A 87 -0.41 7.74 14.94
C PHE A 87 -1.07 8.54 13.81
N HIS A 88 -1.09 7.95 12.64
CA HIS A 88 -1.77 8.49 11.46
C HIS A 88 -2.95 7.60 11.07
N VAL A 89 -3.95 8.18 10.39
CA VAL A 89 -5.10 7.45 9.86
C VAL A 89 -4.91 7.26 8.36
N PHE A 90 -4.57 6.04 7.96
CA PHE A 90 -4.49 5.64 6.56
C PHE A 90 -5.84 5.07 6.12
N SER A 91 -6.40 5.57 5.04
CA SER A 91 -7.71 5.12 4.59
C SER A 91 -7.86 5.16 3.08
N ILE A 92 -8.74 4.33 2.57
CA ILE A 92 -9.25 4.39 1.21
C ILE A 92 -10.77 4.57 1.23
N VAL A 93 -11.28 5.27 0.24
CA VAL A 93 -12.68 5.20 -0.18
C VAL A 93 -12.69 4.43 -1.49
N TRP A 94 -13.38 3.31 -1.47
CA TRP A 94 -13.43 2.37 -2.58
C TRP A 94 -14.87 2.05 -2.94
N ASP A 95 -15.24 2.34 -4.17
CA ASP A 95 -16.55 2.04 -4.74
C ASP A 95 -16.41 1.37 -6.13
N SER A 96 -17.50 1.21 -6.86
CA SER A 96 -17.49 0.58 -8.19
C SER A 96 -16.74 1.39 -9.26
N SER A 97 -16.38 2.62 -8.99
CA SER A 97 -15.81 3.55 -9.97
C SER A 97 -14.38 3.97 -9.67
N THR A 98 -14.05 4.10 -8.38
CA THR A 98 -12.77 4.67 -7.95
C THR A 98 -12.23 4.01 -6.69
N ILE A 99 -10.92 4.08 -6.53
CA ILE A 99 -10.21 3.95 -5.26
C ILE A 99 -9.55 5.29 -4.98
N THR A 100 -9.80 5.87 -3.81
CA THR A 100 -9.24 7.16 -3.41
C THR A 100 -8.49 7.00 -2.09
N TRP A 101 -7.22 7.41 -2.05
CA TRP A 101 -6.34 7.27 -0.89
C TRP A 101 -6.26 8.55 -0.08
N TYR A 102 -6.27 8.38 1.24
CA TYR A 102 -6.17 9.45 2.21
C TYR A 102 -5.17 9.11 3.30
N VAL A 103 -4.51 10.13 3.82
CA VAL A 103 -3.81 10.09 5.11
C VAL A 103 -4.27 11.29 5.94
N ASP A 104 -4.70 11.04 7.18
CA ASP A 104 -5.24 12.05 8.12
C ASP A 104 -6.34 12.90 7.48
N ASN A 105 -7.27 12.25 6.75
CA ASN A 105 -8.35 12.83 5.98
C ASN A 105 -7.93 13.74 4.80
N VAL A 106 -6.64 13.78 4.46
CA VAL A 106 -6.14 14.51 3.29
C VAL A 106 -5.99 13.54 2.12
N GLN A 107 -6.76 13.77 1.05
CA GLN A 107 -6.63 13.01 -0.19
C GLN A 107 -5.27 13.29 -0.83
N TYR A 108 -4.60 12.24 -1.29
CA TYR A 108 -3.34 12.38 -2.02
C TYR A 108 -3.28 11.60 -3.34
N HIS A 109 -4.19 10.64 -3.54
CA HIS A 109 -4.24 9.86 -4.76
C HIS A 109 -5.66 9.40 -5.07
N VAL A 110 -5.97 9.19 -6.36
CA VAL A 110 -7.22 8.63 -6.85
C VAL A 110 -6.97 7.84 -8.12
N MET A 111 -7.62 6.69 -8.25
CA MET A 111 -7.60 5.83 -9.44
C MET A 111 -9.01 5.47 -9.88
N ALA A 112 -9.32 5.67 -11.16
CA ALA A 112 -10.54 5.14 -11.75
C ALA A 112 -10.37 3.64 -12.02
N ILE A 113 -11.36 2.82 -11.62
CA ILE A 113 -11.31 1.35 -11.71
C ILE A 113 -12.43 0.75 -12.59
N ASN A 114 -13.14 1.59 -13.32
CA ASN A 114 -14.24 1.18 -14.21
C ASN A 114 -13.94 1.39 -15.69
N SER A 115 -12.71 1.78 -16.04
CA SER A 115 -12.37 2.22 -17.39
C SER A 115 -12.04 1.09 -18.37
N THR A 116 -11.61 -0.08 -17.87
CA THR A 116 -11.22 -1.23 -18.68
C THR A 116 -11.58 -2.57 -18.01
N ALA A 117 -11.69 -3.62 -18.82
CA ALA A 117 -11.95 -4.97 -18.33
C ALA A 117 -10.85 -5.51 -17.40
N SER A 118 -9.61 -5.08 -17.58
CA SER A 118 -8.47 -5.50 -16.74
C SER A 118 -8.60 -5.03 -15.29
N LEU A 119 -9.38 -3.99 -15.02
CA LEU A 119 -9.62 -3.44 -13.70
C LEU A 119 -10.74 -4.15 -12.92
N THR A 120 -11.35 -5.20 -13.50
CA THR A 120 -12.41 -5.99 -12.82
C THR A 120 -11.91 -6.71 -11.57
N ALA A 121 -10.60 -6.88 -11.40
CA ALA A 121 -10.00 -7.38 -10.16
C ALA A 121 -10.47 -6.55 -8.95
N PHE A 122 -10.56 -5.22 -9.11
CA PHE A 122 -10.96 -4.28 -8.07
C PHE A 122 -12.48 -4.24 -7.81
N GLN A 123 -13.28 -5.06 -8.49
CA GLN A 123 -14.73 -5.23 -8.24
C GLN A 123 -15.03 -6.48 -7.42
N LYS A 124 -14.02 -7.13 -6.84
CA LYS A 124 -14.12 -8.39 -6.09
C LYS A 124 -13.83 -8.20 -4.62
N GLU A 125 -13.92 -9.28 -3.85
CA GLU A 125 -13.59 -9.29 -2.43
C GLU A 125 -12.08 -9.30 -2.21
N PHE A 126 -11.63 -8.57 -1.20
CA PHE A 126 -10.24 -8.46 -0.77
C PHE A 126 -10.10 -8.81 0.71
N PHE A 127 -8.90 -9.20 1.13
CA PHE A 127 -8.54 -9.38 2.53
C PHE A 127 -7.33 -8.53 2.91
N LEU A 128 -7.28 -8.11 4.17
CA LEU A 128 -6.25 -7.23 4.71
C LEU A 128 -4.98 -8.02 5.09
N ILE A 129 -3.83 -7.42 4.82
CA ILE A 129 -2.51 -7.91 5.21
C ILE A 129 -1.72 -6.76 5.82
N PHE A 130 -1.03 -7.02 6.93
CA PHE A 130 -0.12 -6.08 7.59
C PHE A 130 1.22 -6.76 7.79
N ASN A 131 2.30 -6.11 7.37
CA ASN A 131 3.64 -6.62 7.57
C ASN A 131 4.68 -5.50 7.66
N ILE A 132 5.85 -5.87 8.15
CA ILE A 132 7.09 -5.09 8.03
C ILE A 132 8.08 -5.98 7.29
N ALA A 133 8.37 -5.66 6.04
CA ALA A 133 9.52 -6.23 5.36
C ALA A 133 10.79 -5.50 5.82
N VAL A 134 11.90 -6.23 5.86
CA VAL A 134 13.21 -5.71 6.25
C VAL A 134 14.21 -5.97 5.13
N GLY A 135 14.70 -4.91 4.52
CA GLY A 135 15.51 -4.98 3.31
C GLY A 135 14.67 -5.20 2.06
N GLY A 136 15.31 -5.20 0.92
CA GLY A 136 14.71 -5.40 -0.40
C GLY A 136 15.24 -4.40 -1.43
N GLN A 137 14.80 -4.55 -2.68
CA GLN A 137 15.28 -3.67 -3.74
C GLN A 137 14.85 -2.21 -3.54
N TRP A 138 13.64 -1.99 -3.08
CA TRP A 138 13.11 -0.64 -2.91
C TRP A 138 13.60 0.05 -1.63
N PRO A 139 13.50 -0.54 -0.41
CA PRO A 139 14.02 0.10 0.80
C PRO A 139 15.56 0.07 0.87
N GLY A 140 16.21 -0.85 0.18
CA GLY A 140 17.62 -1.19 0.40
C GLY A 140 17.83 -2.04 1.65
N SER A 141 19.05 -2.39 1.95
CA SER A 141 19.39 -3.15 3.16
C SER A 141 19.43 -2.24 4.40
N PRO A 142 19.11 -2.77 5.59
CA PRO A 142 19.48 -2.13 6.85
C PRO A 142 20.98 -1.81 6.90
N ASN A 143 21.35 -0.79 7.64
CA ASN A 143 22.74 -0.38 7.83
C ASN A 143 23.03 -0.06 9.32
N ALA A 144 24.20 0.48 9.61
CA ALA A 144 24.62 0.77 10.99
C ALA A 144 23.71 1.82 11.70
N SER A 145 22.90 2.60 10.97
CA SER A 145 21.93 3.53 11.55
C SER A 145 20.58 2.88 11.86
N THR A 146 20.33 1.66 11.38
CA THR A 146 19.07 0.95 11.62
C THR A 146 19.02 0.41 13.03
N VAL A 147 18.07 0.90 13.82
CA VAL A 147 17.90 0.48 15.21
C VAL A 147 16.85 -0.62 15.31
N PHE A 148 17.15 -1.71 16.02
CA PHE A 148 16.20 -2.78 16.33
C PHE A 148 16.00 -2.94 17.84
N PRO A 149 14.82 -3.40 18.33
CA PRO A 149 13.67 -3.85 17.54
C PRO A 149 12.84 -2.68 16.99
N GLN A 150 12.24 -2.87 15.82
CA GLN A 150 11.26 -1.97 15.21
C GLN A 150 9.83 -2.53 15.35
N ARG A 151 8.85 -1.64 15.41
CA ARG A 151 7.45 -2.02 15.60
C ARG A 151 6.52 -1.16 14.75
N MET A 152 5.57 -1.81 14.10
CA MET A 152 4.35 -1.18 13.64
C MET A 152 3.27 -1.38 14.70
N VAL A 153 2.61 -0.31 15.10
CA VAL A 153 1.56 -0.36 16.12
C VAL A 153 0.24 0.02 15.46
N VAL A 154 -0.70 -0.92 15.43
CA VAL A 154 -2.05 -0.70 14.88
C VAL A 154 -3.01 -0.50 16.06
N ASP A 155 -3.66 0.66 16.11
CA ASP A 155 -4.63 1.00 17.14
C ASP A 155 -6.01 0.41 16.81
N TYR A 156 -6.49 0.66 15.58
CA TYR A 156 -7.74 0.09 15.11
C TYR A 156 -7.76 -0.11 13.59
N VAL A 157 -8.62 -1.04 13.17
CA VAL A 157 -9.11 -1.19 11.80
C VAL A 157 -10.62 -0.93 11.82
N ARG A 158 -11.10 -0.08 10.94
CA ARG A 158 -12.53 0.19 10.76
C ARG A 158 -12.90 0.05 9.30
N VAL A 159 -13.94 -0.71 9.02
CA VAL A 159 -14.51 -0.88 7.68
C VAL A 159 -15.95 -0.36 7.73
N PHE A 160 -16.28 0.49 6.79
CA PHE A 160 -17.62 1.06 6.65
C PHE A 160 -18.15 0.68 5.28
N GLN A 161 -19.41 0.31 5.21
CA GLN A 161 -20.12 0.06 3.97
C GLN A 161 -21.30 1.04 3.87
N LYS A 162 -21.46 1.63 2.68
CA LYS A 162 -22.62 2.45 2.40
C LYS A 162 -23.85 1.56 2.27
N ASN A 163 -24.91 1.90 2.99
CA ASN A 163 -26.23 1.26 2.88
C ASN A 163 -26.91 1.63 1.56
#